data_98db0dfba9a926cf569ae2e81a5c8f46
#
_entry.id   98db0dfba9a926cf569ae2e81a5c8f46
#
_cell.length_a   1.000
_cell.length_b   1.000
_cell.length_c   1.000
_cell.angle_alpha   90.00
_cell.angle_beta   90.00
_cell.angle_gamma   90.00
#
_symmetry.space_group_name_H-M   'P 1'
#
loop_
_entity.id
_entity.type
_entity.pdbx_description
1 polymer ?
#
loop_
_entity_poly.entity_id
_entity_poly.type
_entity_poly.pdbx_seq_one_letter_code
_entity_poly.pdbx_strand_id
1 'polypeptide(L)'
;MAHSAILRPTRGTSRSLRELAPLLGASHHGPDAAITGVALNTSSVVAGDIFVALQGLNSHGIDHLEAALEAGALAVLTDKRGASTLSSSSEIPLLVCEDPRSLLGTLASAVYGTAAEGGPRIFSVTGTNGKTSTVFLLEAMMRAMGWRTALSTTALRQVNGVEYSSTLTTPEAPDIHAMLALARESDVSGVALEVSAQALNKNRLDHVRSTVAGFTNLSHDHFEDFGTMENYLEAKAALFTKDMTDRAVVCCDTPWGVELASRMSIPVVTLAGSMDISAQWHYEITQADHERSTWNMVGPAGQVLSLSAPILGEHMVANAALAALMLISSGVEIDTLKAAMGGGTEGVPVYIPGRVEKVSQGSGPQVYVDAARSADAYEHTLETLRRLTSGAVVMVCGTSGNRDATKRPIMGKVAATLADVVIVTDDDPRKEDPAVIRAGLLEGARSVVGAKVHEIADPSEAIRFAVSLVDPGDTVVWCGPGSQSYRDIQGVHVPYSARAQARSALRDAGWTAS
;
A
#
# COMPACT_ATOMS: atom_id res chain seq x y z
N MET A 1 -20.31 12.53 6.20
CA MET A 1 -19.15 11.75 6.68
C MET A 1 -19.72 10.40 7.12
N ALA A 2 -19.51 9.35 6.31
CA ALA A 2 -19.85 8.00 6.75
C ALA A 2 -18.94 7.67 7.93
N HIS A 3 -19.51 7.29 9.06
CA HIS A 3 -18.76 6.67 10.15
C HIS A 3 -18.12 5.42 9.55
N SER A 4 -16.80 5.42 9.39
CA SER A 4 -16.07 4.21 8.99
C SER A 4 -16.34 3.15 10.07
N ALA A 5 -17.09 2.12 9.70
CA ALA A 5 -17.37 1.01 10.59
C ALA A 5 -16.06 0.37 11.05
N ILE A 6 -15.94 0.03 12.34
CA ILE A 6 -14.83 -0.75 12.84
C ILE A 6 -14.93 -2.13 12.16
N LEU A 7 -13.83 -2.57 11.56
CA LEU A 7 -13.78 -3.84 10.85
C LEU A 7 -13.79 -4.98 11.88
N ARG A 8 -14.89 -5.70 11.98
CA ARG A 8 -15.08 -6.87 12.85
C ARG A 8 -15.95 -7.92 12.16
N PRO A 9 -15.66 -9.22 12.32
CA PRO A 9 -16.56 -10.28 11.92
C PRO A 9 -17.85 -10.21 12.76
N THR A 10 -18.99 -10.60 12.17
CA THR A 10 -20.30 -10.60 12.84
C THR A 10 -20.61 -11.93 13.50
N ARG A 11 -19.99 -13.02 13.02
CA ARG A 11 -20.13 -14.40 13.52
C ARG A 11 -18.84 -14.85 14.19
N GLY A 12 -18.29 -14.02 15.08
CA GLY A 12 -17.01 -14.27 15.73
C GLY A 12 -17.01 -15.55 16.57
N THR A 13 -15.90 -16.27 16.57
CA THR A 13 -15.59 -17.28 17.60
C THR A 13 -15.27 -16.55 18.90
N SER A 14 -15.67 -17.09 20.05
CA SER A 14 -15.18 -16.61 21.34
C SER A 14 -14.10 -17.55 21.87
N ARG A 15 -13.10 -16.97 22.55
CA ARG A 15 -12.05 -17.72 23.25
C ARG A 15 -11.96 -17.25 24.69
N SER A 16 -11.89 -18.19 25.63
CA SER A 16 -11.67 -17.83 27.02
C SER A 16 -10.21 -17.43 27.28
N LEU A 17 -9.96 -16.59 28.28
CA LEU A 17 -8.60 -16.25 28.67
C LEU A 17 -7.79 -17.47 29.13
N ARG A 18 -8.46 -18.47 29.70
CA ARG A 18 -7.84 -19.74 30.09
C ARG A 18 -7.34 -20.55 28.89
N GLU A 19 -8.03 -20.46 27.76
CA GLU A 19 -7.57 -21.08 26.50
C GLU A 19 -6.45 -20.25 25.84
N LEU A 20 -6.51 -18.91 25.91
CA LEU A 20 -5.52 -18.03 25.32
C LEU A 20 -4.19 -18.00 26.08
N ALA A 21 -4.22 -18.05 27.42
CA ALA A 21 -3.03 -17.95 28.27
C ALA A 21 -1.92 -18.95 27.88
N PRO A 22 -2.16 -20.27 27.77
CA PRO A 22 -1.11 -21.22 27.38
C PRO A 22 -0.63 -21.03 25.94
N LEU A 23 -1.49 -20.60 25.00
CA LEU A 23 -1.10 -20.33 23.62
C LEU A 23 -0.13 -19.15 23.53
N LEU A 24 -0.27 -18.18 24.43
CA LEU A 24 0.54 -16.96 24.48
C LEU A 24 1.74 -17.08 25.44
N GLY A 25 1.89 -18.19 26.15
CA GLY A 25 2.85 -18.28 27.24
C GLY A 25 2.64 -17.21 28.32
N ALA A 26 1.39 -16.75 28.49
CA ALA A 26 1.02 -15.68 29.41
C ALA A 26 0.47 -16.25 30.72
N SER A 27 0.66 -15.51 31.83
CA SER A 27 -0.03 -15.79 33.09
C SER A 27 -1.41 -15.13 33.10
N HIS A 28 -2.42 -15.89 33.56
CA HIS A 28 -3.80 -15.42 33.69
C HIS A 28 -4.09 -15.01 35.15
N HIS A 29 -4.64 -13.81 35.34
CA HIS A 29 -5.03 -13.27 36.64
C HIS A 29 -6.47 -12.75 36.56
N GLY A 30 -7.20 -12.82 37.68
CA GLY A 30 -8.59 -12.40 37.77
C GLY A 30 -9.58 -13.41 37.19
N PRO A 31 -10.83 -12.99 36.94
CA PRO A 31 -11.89 -13.85 36.39
C PRO A 31 -11.59 -14.22 34.93
N ASP A 32 -12.20 -15.31 34.47
CA ASP A 32 -12.16 -15.68 33.06
C ASP A 32 -13.14 -14.84 32.26
N ALA A 33 -12.85 -14.58 31.00
CA ALA A 33 -13.68 -13.81 30.07
C ALA A 33 -13.66 -14.43 28.68
N ALA A 34 -14.80 -14.36 28.00
CA ALA A 34 -14.96 -14.84 26.62
C ALA A 34 -14.65 -13.70 25.64
N ILE A 35 -13.52 -13.78 24.98
CA ILE A 35 -12.99 -12.75 24.08
C ILE A 35 -13.45 -13.01 22.64
N THR A 36 -13.99 -11.98 21.99
CA THR A 36 -14.50 -12.02 20.61
C THR A 36 -13.71 -11.15 19.63
N GLY A 37 -12.82 -10.30 20.13
CA GLY A 37 -11.99 -9.44 19.30
C GLY A 37 -10.75 -8.92 20.03
N VAL A 38 -9.90 -8.20 19.29
CA VAL A 38 -8.61 -7.65 19.77
C VAL A 38 -8.50 -6.19 19.37
N ALA A 39 -8.21 -5.31 20.32
CA ALA A 39 -8.01 -3.88 20.08
C ALA A 39 -6.67 -3.39 20.64
N LEU A 40 -6.01 -2.48 19.88
CA LEU A 40 -4.75 -1.80 20.26
C LEU A 40 -4.97 -0.35 20.68
N ASN A 41 -6.10 0.25 20.33
CA ASN A 41 -6.46 1.64 20.62
C ASN A 41 -7.85 1.70 21.23
N THR A 42 -8.06 2.59 22.16
CA THR A 42 -9.38 2.78 22.82
C THR A 42 -10.48 3.13 21.82
N SER A 43 -10.15 3.89 20.77
CA SER A 43 -11.08 4.27 19.69
C SER A 43 -11.51 3.10 18.78
N SER A 44 -10.81 1.97 18.82
CA SER A 44 -11.12 0.77 18.05
C SER A 44 -11.69 -0.38 18.88
N VAL A 45 -11.88 -0.17 20.19
CA VAL A 45 -12.50 -1.17 21.07
C VAL A 45 -13.95 -1.38 20.70
N VAL A 46 -14.34 -2.65 20.63
CA VAL A 46 -15.73 -3.10 20.52
C VAL A 46 -16.03 -3.98 21.73
N ALA A 47 -17.28 -3.99 22.18
CA ALA A 47 -17.68 -4.82 23.31
C ALA A 47 -17.34 -6.30 23.06
N GLY A 48 -16.63 -6.92 24.02
CA GLY A 48 -16.11 -8.27 23.89
C GLY A 48 -14.62 -8.37 23.52
N ASP A 49 -13.96 -7.25 23.23
CA ASP A 49 -12.53 -7.23 22.89
C ASP A 49 -11.63 -7.45 24.12
N ILE A 50 -10.45 -8.02 23.87
CA ILE A 50 -9.28 -7.87 24.74
C ILE A 50 -8.48 -6.64 24.29
N PHE A 51 -8.24 -5.71 25.21
CA PHE A 51 -7.37 -4.55 24.96
C PHE A 51 -5.90 -4.94 25.15
N VAL A 52 -5.06 -4.73 24.15
CA VAL A 52 -3.63 -5.02 24.24
C VAL A 52 -2.88 -3.73 24.54
N ALA A 53 -2.45 -3.61 25.81
CA ALA A 53 -1.74 -2.45 26.32
C ALA A 53 -0.24 -2.58 26.09
N LEU A 54 0.26 -1.98 25.02
CA LEU A 54 1.66 -2.01 24.60
C LEU A 54 2.44 -0.80 25.12
N GLN A 55 3.76 -0.96 25.27
CA GLN A 55 4.65 0.18 25.44
C GLN A 55 4.69 1.00 24.14
N GLY A 56 4.25 2.23 24.19
CA GLY A 56 4.35 3.21 23.11
C GLY A 56 5.63 4.06 23.23
N LEU A 57 5.80 5.00 22.26
CA LEU A 57 6.94 5.94 22.27
C LEU A 57 6.88 6.93 23.44
N ASN A 58 5.68 7.40 23.83
CA ASN A 58 5.50 8.47 24.81
C ASN A 58 4.81 8.00 26.11
N SER A 59 4.03 6.93 26.08
CA SER A 59 3.25 6.40 27.19
C SER A 59 3.08 4.90 27.07
N HIS A 60 2.70 4.24 28.16
CA HIS A 60 2.30 2.84 28.12
C HIS A 60 0.79 2.73 27.83
N GLY A 61 0.38 1.74 27.02
CA GLY A 61 -1.04 1.51 26.72
C GLY A 61 -1.91 1.28 27.95
N ILE A 62 -1.34 0.78 29.04
CA ILE A 62 -2.03 0.58 30.31
C ILE A 62 -2.61 1.87 30.90
N ASP A 63 -2.02 3.02 30.60
CA ASP A 63 -2.48 4.34 31.05
C ASP A 63 -3.86 4.68 30.45
N HIS A 64 -4.30 3.96 29.43
CA HIS A 64 -5.59 4.10 28.76
C HIS A 64 -6.58 2.97 29.08
N LEU A 65 -6.27 2.12 30.07
CA LEU A 65 -7.08 0.95 30.41
C LEU A 65 -8.52 1.31 30.81
N GLU A 66 -8.70 2.34 31.63
CA GLU A 66 -10.04 2.78 32.06
C GLU A 66 -10.93 3.12 30.87
N ALA A 67 -10.40 3.91 29.94
CA ALA A 67 -11.13 4.26 28.70
C ALA A 67 -11.39 3.04 27.80
N ALA A 68 -10.52 2.04 27.78
CA ALA A 68 -10.75 0.81 27.04
C ALA A 68 -11.87 -0.05 27.67
N LEU A 69 -11.93 -0.13 29.01
CA LEU A 69 -12.99 -0.82 29.73
C LEU A 69 -14.35 -0.11 29.56
N GLU A 70 -14.36 1.22 29.64
CA GLU A 70 -15.57 2.03 29.36
C GLU A 70 -16.06 1.84 27.93
N ALA A 71 -15.17 1.65 26.96
CA ALA A 71 -15.49 1.34 25.56
C ALA A 71 -15.98 -0.10 25.35
N GLY A 72 -15.88 -0.98 26.37
CA GLY A 72 -16.42 -2.35 26.35
C GLY A 72 -15.38 -3.46 26.27
N ALA A 73 -14.09 -3.18 26.47
CA ALA A 73 -13.08 -4.22 26.61
C ALA A 73 -13.39 -5.11 27.84
N LEU A 74 -13.31 -6.43 27.66
CA LEU A 74 -13.58 -7.39 28.73
C LEU A 74 -12.32 -7.83 29.47
N ALA A 75 -11.16 -7.65 28.87
CA ALA A 75 -9.88 -8.07 29.43
C ALA A 75 -8.73 -7.19 28.92
N VAL A 76 -7.58 -7.31 29.54
CA VAL A 76 -6.34 -6.67 29.07
C VAL A 76 -5.22 -7.70 28.92
N LEU A 77 -4.42 -7.58 27.85
CA LEU A 77 -3.11 -8.22 27.72
C LEU A 77 -2.04 -7.14 27.86
N THR A 78 -1.05 -7.35 28.74
CA THR A 78 0.04 -6.38 28.93
C THR A 78 1.34 -7.09 29.33
N ASP A 79 2.43 -6.33 29.41
CA ASP A 79 3.69 -6.78 29.96
C ASP A 79 3.75 -6.67 31.50
N LYS A 80 4.86 -7.13 32.11
CA LYS A 80 5.09 -7.07 33.55
C LYS A 80 5.07 -5.63 34.09
N ARG A 81 5.52 -4.65 33.29
CA ARG A 81 5.54 -3.23 33.69
C ARG A 81 4.11 -2.69 33.77
N GLY A 82 3.30 -2.92 32.73
CA GLY A 82 1.91 -2.52 32.74
C GLY A 82 1.11 -3.20 33.86
N ALA A 83 1.34 -4.51 34.07
CA ALA A 83 0.70 -5.24 35.17
C ALA A 83 1.05 -4.69 36.56
N SER A 84 2.29 -4.22 36.76
CA SER A 84 2.72 -3.67 38.07
C SER A 84 2.05 -2.35 38.45
N THR A 85 1.42 -1.65 37.49
CA THR A 85 0.68 -0.41 37.77
C THR A 85 -0.75 -0.67 38.24
N LEU A 86 -1.24 -1.91 38.06
CA LEU A 86 -2.57 -2.31 38.49
C LEU A 86 -2.57 -2.68 39.97
N SER A 87 -3.62 -2.31 40.71
CA SER A 87 -3.75 -2.69 42.11
C SER A 87 -3.94 -4.22 42.21
N SER A 88 -3.33 -4.82 43.25
CA SER A 88 -3.47 -6.25 43.52
C SER A 88 -4.90 -6.71 43.86
N SER A 89 -5.81 -5.77 44.09
CA SER A 89 -7.25 -6.00 44.27
C SER A 89 -8.10 -5.80 43.03
N SER A 90 -7.46 -5.56 41.86
CA SER A 90 -8.17 -5.39 40.59
C SER A 90 -8.79 -6.70 40.16
N GLU A 91 -10.10 -6.72 39.97
CA GLU A 91 -10.84 -7.87 39.45
C GLU A 91 -10.89 -7.90 37.93
N ILE A 92 -10.02 -7.12 37.25
CA ILE A 92 -9.96 -7.05 35.78
C ILE A 92 -9.36 -8.35 35.25
N PRO A 93 -10.02 -9.03 34.28
CA PRO A 93 -9.45 -10.18 33.58
C PRO A 93 -8.16 -9.77 32.87
N LEU A 94 -7.03 -10.40 33.25
CA LEU A 94 -5.70 -9.95 32.88
C LEU A 94 -4.83 -11.11 32.38
N LEU A 95 -4.20 -10.91 31.21
CA LEU A 95 -3.09 -11.73 30.71
C LEU A 95 -1.79 -10.93 30.81
N VAL A 96 -0.74 -11.54 31.35
CA VAL A 96 0.60 -10.93 31.46
C VAL A 96 1.61 -11.81 30.77
N CYS A 97 2.36 -11.23 29.85
CA CYS A 97 3.46 -11.88 29.14
C CYS A 97 4.71 -11.01 29.12
N GLU A 98 5.78 -11.46 28.49
CA GLU A 98 7.03 -10.71 28.43
C GLU A 98 7.01 -9.63 27.35
N ASP A 99 6.55 -9.98 26.15
CA ASP A 99 6.42 -9.08 25.01
C ASP A 99 5.05 -9.27 24.31
N PRO A 100 4.04 -8.46 24.68
CA PRO A 100 2.72 -8.56 24.07
C PRO A 100 2.71 -8.22 22.58
N ARG A 101 3.68 -7.43 22.08
CA ARG A 101 3.75 -7.07 20.66
C ARG A 101 4.06 -8.28 19.77
N SER A 102 5.00 -9.11 20.17
CA SER A 102 5.38 -10.31 19.42
C SER A 102 4.27 -11.36 19.37
N LEU A 103 3.29 -11.27 20.26
CA LEU A 103 2.19 -12.23 20.38
C LEU A 103 0.89 -11.78 19.68
N LEU A 104 0.87 -10.58 19.09
CA LEU A 104 -0.34 -10.02 18.48
C LEU A 104 -0.93 -10.91 17.38
N GLY A 105 -0.10 -11.45 16.51
CA GLY A 105 -0.53 -12.35 15.45
C GLY A 105 -1.12 -13.65 15.99
N THR A 106 -0.44 -14.26 16.97
CA THR A 106 -0.93 -15.48 17.65
C THR A 106 -2.27 -15.24 18.36
N LEU A 107 -2.37 -14.14 19.12
CA LEU A 107 -3.63 -13.76 19.79
C LEU A 107 -4.75 -13.55 18.77
N ALA A 108 -4.52 -12.72 17.77
CA ALA A 108 -5.51 -12.38 16.76
C ALA A 108 -5.93 -13.60 15.94
N SER A 109 -4.97 -14.43 15.52
CA SER A 109 -5.27 -15.68 14.80
C SER A 109 -6.12 -16.64 15.63
N ALA A 110 -5.85 -16.76 16.94
CA ALA A 110 -6.65 -17.60 17.84
C ALA A 110 -8.05 -17.05 18.06
N VAL A 111 -8.20 -15.75 18.34
CA VAL A 111 -9.49 -15.10 18.60
C VAL A 111 -10.38 -15.10 17.35
N TYR A 112 -9.83 -14.79 16.18
CA TYR A 112 -10.59 -14.73 14.93
C TYR A 112 -10.66 -16.06 14.16
N GLY A 113 -9.97 -17.10 14.65
CA GLY A 113 -10.00 -18.43 14.06
C GLY A 113 -9.43 -18.51 12.64
N THR A 114 -8.48 -17.65 12.29
CA THR A 114 -7.97 -17.53 10.91
C THR A 114 -6.92 -18.58 10.54
N ALA A 115 -6.39 -19.34 11.49
CA ALA A 115 -5.51 -20.49 11.23
C ALA A 115 -6.26 -21.72 10.67
N ALA A 116 -7.59 -21.70 10.67
CA ALA A 116 -8.38 -22.84 10.16
C ALA A 116 -8.29 -22.91 8.62
N GLU A 117 -8.23 -24.14 8.09
CA GLU A 117 -8.26 -24.42 6.66
C GLU A 117 -9.54 -23.92 5.97
N GLY A 118 -9.50 -23.73 4.64
CA GLY A 118 -10.68 -23.37 3.83
C GLY A 118 -11.00 -21.86 3.80
N GLY A 119 -10.02 -21.00 4.07
CA GLY A 119 -10.13 -19.55 3.88
C GLY A 119 -9.96 -19.09 2.42
N PRO A 120 -10.06 -17.76 2.15
CA PRO A 120 -9.81 -17.19 0.83
C PRO A 120 -8.36 -17.42 0.39
N ARG A 121 -8.11 -17.43 -0.92
CA ARG A 121 -6.74 -17.33 -1.44
C ARG A 121 -6.16 -15.96 -1.10
N ILE A 122 -4.97 -15.92 -0.52
CA ILE A 122 -4.31 -14.68 -0.11
C ILE A 122 -3.16 -14.37 -1.06
N PHE A 123 -3.18 -13.18 -1.62
CA PHE A 123 -2.15 -12.63 -2.51
C PHE A 123 -1.48 -11.45 -1.81
N SER A 124 -0.22 -11.62 -1.43
CA SER A 124 0.55 -10.57 -0.74
C SER A 124 1.57 -9.94 -1.69
N VAL A 125 1.65 -8.61 -1.72
CA VAL A 125 2.56 -7.88 -2.61
C VAL A 125 3.51 -7.01 -1.81
N THR A 126 4.82 -7.20 -2.02
CA THR A 126 5.86 -6.34 -1.44
C THR A 126 6.79 -5.77 -2.52
N GLY A 127 7.59 -4.79 -2.15
CA GLY A 127 8.53 -4.05 -2.98
C GLY A 127 8.67 -2.61 -2.52
N THR A 128 9.45 -1.78 -3.20
CA THR A 128 9.53 -0.34 -2.90
C THR A 128 8.35 0.39 -3.55
N ASN A 129 8.21 0.29 -4.85
CA ASN A 129 7.16 0.91 -5.66
C ASN A 129 6.23 -0.16 -6.24
N GLY A 130 5.01 0.22 -6.65
CA GLY A 130 4.08 -0.65 -7.37
C GLY A 130 3.16 -1.51 -6.51
N LYS A 131 3.38 -1.67 -5.20
CA LYS A 131 2.56 -2.52 -4.30
C LYS A 131 1.06 -2.23 -4.38
N THR A 132 0.67 -0.98 -4.15
CA THR A 132 -0.72 -0.53 -4.21
C THR A 132 -1.33 -0.85 -5.57
N SER A 133 -0.63 -0.49 -6.65
CA SER A 133 -1.11 -0.71 -8.02
C SER A 133 -1.32 -2.18 -8.32
N THR A 134 -0.36 -3.04 -7.94
CA THR A 134 -0.47 -4.50 -8.13
C THR A 134 -1.65 -5.09 -7.35
N VAL A 135 -1.91 -4.63 -6.12
CA VAL A 135 -3.05 -5.08 -5.31
C VAL A 135 -4.38 -4.69 -5.95
N PHE A 136 -4.52 -3.45 -6.46
CA PHE A 136 -5.73 -3.04 -7.19
C PHE A 136 -5.91 -3.82 -8.49
N LEU A 137 -4.84 -4.10 -9.22
CA LEU A 137 -4.86 -4.89 -10.44
C LEU A 137 -5.26 -6.35 -10.16
N LEU A 138 -4.71 -6.96 -9.10
CA LEU A 138 -5.12 -8.30 -8.62
C LEU A 138 -6.62 -8.32 -8.30
N GLU A 139 -7.10 -7.35 -7.51
CA GLU A 139 -8.52 -7.26 -7.15
C GLU A 139 -9.41 -7.11 -8.37
N ALA A 140 -9.06 -6.21 -9.30
CA ALA A 140 -9.83 -5.99 -10.51
C ALA A 140 -9.89 -7.25 -11.41
N MET A 141 -8.77 -7.97 -11.55
CA MET A 141 -8.72 -9.23 -12.30
C MET A 141 -9.55 -10.32 -11.61
N MET A 142 -9.45 -10.47 -10.30
CA MET A 142 -10.26 -11.43 -9.53
C MET A 142 -11.74 -11.12 -9.66
N ARG A 143 -12.13 -9.85 -9.53
CA ARG A 143 -13.52 -9.41 -9.67
C ARG A 143 -14.07 -9.63 -11.09
N ALA A 144 -13.26 -9.39 -12.12
CA ALA A 144 -13.63 -9.68 -13.52
C ALA A 144 -13.86 -11.18 -13.77
N MET A 145 -13.16 -12.08 -13.01
CA MET A 145 -13.43 -13.51 -13.01
C MET A 145 -14.67 -13.91 -12.17
N GLY A 146 -15.40 -12.95 -11.61
CA GLY A 146 -16.59 -13.21 -10.79
C GLY A 146 -16.28 -13.60 -9.34
N TRP A 147 -15.05 -13.42 -8.86
CA TRP A 147 -14.71 -13.68 -7.45
C TRP A 147 -15.28 -12.58 -6.56
N ARG A 148 -15.74 -12.96 -5.36
CA ARG A 148 -15.88 -12.01 -4.26
C ARG A 148 -14.49 -11.70 -3.72
N THR A 149 -14.20 -10.42 -3.53
CA THR A 149 -12.84 -9.95 -3.26
C THR A 149 -12.75 -9.14 -1.98
N ALA A 150 -11.54 -9.10 -1.42
CA ALA A 150 -11.14 -8.14 -0.42
C ALA A 150 -9.74 -7.62 -0.76
N LEU A 151 -9.46 -6.37 -0.38
CA LEU A 151 -8.15 -5.77 -0.53
C LEU A 151 -7.78 -4.90 0.66
N SER A 152 -6.47 -4.79 0.94
CA SER A 152 -5.92 -3.84 1.91
C SER A 152 -4.67 -3.19 1.34
N THR A 153 -4.70 -1.87 1.21
CA THR A 153 -3.62 -1.03 0.68
C THR A 153 -3.46 0.25 1.51
N THR A 154 -2.46 1.04 1.18
CA THR A 154 -2.32 2.41 1.71
C THR A 154 -3.53 3.30 1.33
N ALA A 155 -4.13 3.08 0.16
CA ALA A 155 -5.19 3.92 -0.38
C ALA A 155 -6.61 3.50 0.05
N LEU A 156 -6.83 2.20 0.24
CA LEU A 156 -8.17 1.63 0.48
C LEU A 156 -8.07 0.29 1.20
N ARG A 157 -9.02 0.05 2.10
CA ARG A 157 -9.33 -1.28 2.65
C ARG A 157 -10.79 -1.60 2.33
N GLN A 158 -11.04 -2.77 1.76
CA GLN A 158 -12.38 -3.18 1.34
C GLN A 158 -12.58 -4.67 1.56
N VAL A 159 -13.78 -5.09 1.97
CA VAL A 159 -14.21 -6.49 2.02
C VAL A 159 -15.57 -6.59 1.34
N ASN A 160 -15.65 -7.38 0.27
CA ASN A 160 -16.89 -7.61 -0.49
C ASN A 160 -17.65 -6.32 -0.86
N GLY A 161 -16.93 -5.30 -1.33
CA GLY A 161 -17.49 -4.01 -1.74
C GLY A 161 -17.71 -2.99 -0.61
N VAL A 162 -17.57 -3.38 0.67
CA VAL A 162 -17.70 -2.47 1.81
C VAL A 162 -16.33 -1.88 2.15
N GLU A 163 -16.23 -0.55 2.20
CA GLU A 163 -15.00 0.17 2.51
C GLU A 163 -14.82 0.40 4.01
N TYR A 164 -13.56 0.29 4.45
CA TYR A 164 -13.11 0.53 5.82
C TYR A 164 -11.96 1.54 5.83
N SER A 165 -11.78 2.26 6.94
CA SER A 165 -10.66 3.18 7.06
C SER A 165 -9.32 2.44 7.02
N SER A 166 -8.35 3.05 6.31
CA SER A 166 -6.98 2.57 6.24
C SER A 166 -6.04 3.69 6.69
N THR A 167 -5.29 3.47 7.77
CA THR A 167 -4.32 4.43 8.32
C THR A 167 -2.88 3.99 8.11
N LEU A 168 -2.68 2.71 7.82
CA LEU A 168 -1.38 2.08 7.61
C LEU A 168 -1.38 1.34 6.28
N THR A 169 -0.24 1.32 5.60
CA THR A 169 -0.03 0.54 4.37
C THR A 169 -0.38 -0.93 4.60
N THR A 170 0.14 -1.50 5.67
CA THR A 170 -0.21 -2.84 6.15
C THR A 170 -0.72 -2.67 7.58
N PRO A 171 -1.97 -3.03 7.87
CA PRO A 171 -2.56 -2.90 9.19
C PRO A 171 -1.82 -3.69 10.27
N GLU A 172 -2.15 -3.45 11.53
CA GLU A 172 -1.70 -4.30 12.64
C GLU A 172 -2.36 -5.69 12.55
N ALA A 173 -1.72 -6.70 13.14
CA ALA A 173 -2.18 -8.09 13.06
C ALA A 173 -3.67 -8.29 13.46
N PRO A 174 -4.20 -7.65 14.53
CA PRO A 174 -5.61 -7.75 14.86
C PRO A 174 -6.55 -7.32 13.71
N ASP A 175 -6.21 -6.25 13.01
CA ASP A 175 -7.03 -5.76 11.89
C ASP A 175 -6.96 -6.68 10.67
N ILE A 176 -5.78 -7.26 10.40
CA ILE A 176 -5.60 -8.22 9.29
C ILE A 176 -6.41 -9.48 9.58
N HIS A 177 -6.29 -10.04 10.78
CA HIS A 177 -7.03 -11.25 11.15
C HIS A 177 -8.54 -11.01 11.21
N ALA A 178 -8.99 -9.86 11.71
CA ALA A 178 -10.41 -9.46 11.65
C ALA A 178 -10.93 -9.37 10.21
N MET A 179 -10.11 -8.78 9.30
CA MET A 179 -10.41 -8.70 7.88
C MET A 179 -10.53 -10.09 7.23
N LEU A 180 -9.61 -11.00 7.52
CA LEU A 180 -9.62 -12.36 6.99
C LEU A 180 -10.83 -13.17 7.51
N ALA A 181 -11.21 -12.98 8.78
CA ALA A 181 -12.41 -13.61 9.35
C ALA A 181 -13.68 -13.07 8.70
N LEU A 182 -13.79 -11.73 8.52
CA LEU A 182 -14.92 -11.11 7.81
C LEU A 182 -14.97 -11.52 6.34
N ALA A 183 -13.81 -11.64 5.67
CA ALA A 183 -13.71 -12.15 4.31
C ALA A 183 -14.26 -13.58 4.19
N ARG A 184 -13.94 -14.45 5.16
CA ARG A 184 -14.49 -15.80 5.22
C ARG A 184 -16.02 -15.79 5.43
N GLU A 185 -16.54 -14.97 6.35
CA GLU A 185 -17.99 -14.82 6.58
C GLU A 185 -18.74 -14.33 5.34
N SER A 186 -18.08 -13.53 4.51
CA SER A 186 -18.63 -12.93 3.29
C SER A 186 -18.40 -13.78 2.05
N ASP A 187 -17.95 -15.03 2.20
CA ASP A 187 -17.60 -15.95 1.09
C ASP A 187 -16.64 -15.31 0.06
N VAL A 188 -15.70 -14.52 0.55
CA VAL A 188 -14.62 -13.95 -0.29
C VAL A 188 -13.72 -15.06 -0.78
N SER A 189 -13.46 -15.09 -2.08
CA SER A 189 -12.63 -16.09 -2.74
C SER A 189 -11.15 -15.69 -2.82
N GLY A 190 -10.89 -14.37 -2.90
CA GLY A 190 -9.54 -13.84 -3.00
C GLY A 190 -9.32 -12.55 -2.22
N VAL A 191 -8.21 -12.49 -1.48
CA VAL A 191 -7.76 -11.33 -0.70
C VAL A 191 -6.43 -10.84 -1.24
N ALA A 192 -6.32 -9.56 -1.60
CA ALA A 192 -5.07 -8.93 -2.03
C ALA A 192 -4.54 -7.96 -0.96
N LEU A 193 -3.30 -8.17 -0.52
CA LEU A 193 -2.68 -7.44 0.58
C LEU A 193 -1.41 -6.70 0.14
N GLU A 194 -1.34 -5.41 0.43
CA GLU A 194 -0.11 -4.63 0.33
C GLU A 194 0.73 -4.86 1.59
N VAL A 195 1.97 -5.34 1.41
CA VAL A 195 2.89 -5.72 2.50
C VAL A 195 4.13 -4.83 2.49
N SER A 196 4.27 -4.00 3.52
CA SER A 196 5.45 -3.17 3.72
C SER A 196 6.54 -3.92 4.49
N ALA A 197 7.81 -3.55 4.26
CA ALA A 197 8.93 -4.12 5.01
C ALA A 197 8.82 -3.85 6.52
N GLN A 198 8.32 -2.66 6.90
CA GLN A 198 8.07 -2.34 8.30
C GLN A 198 7.02 -3.24 8.95
N ALA A 199 6.03 -3.71 8.18
CA ALA A 199 5.02 -4.63 8.68
C ALA A 199 5.61 -6.01 8.97
N LEU A 200 6.50 -6.49 8.11
CA LEU A 200 7.22 -7.76 8.33
C LEU A 200 8.11 -7.68 9.57
N ASN A 201 8.89 -6.60 9.73
CA ASN A 201 9.73 -6.39 10.92
C ASN A 201 8.93 -6.23 12.23
N LYS A 202 7.64 -5.87 12.14
CA LYS A 202 6.74 -5.70 13.30
C LYS A 202 5.77 -6.85 13.50
N ASN A 203 6.01 -7.98 12.85
CA ASN A 203 5.22 -9.20 12.97
C ASN A 203 3.72 -9.03 12.68
N ARG A 204 3.37 -8.06 11.81
CA ARG A 204 1.95 -7.76 11.51
C ARG A 204 1.25 -8.84 10.70
N LEU A 205 2.02 -9.69 9.99
CA LEU A 205 1.52 -10.79 9.19
C LEU A 205 1.74 -12.17 9.83
N ASP A 206 2.12 -12.24 11.09
CA ASP A 206 2.27 -13.53 11.78
C ASP A 206 0.97 -14.33 11.69
N HIS A 207 1.08 -15.62 11.35
CA HIS A 207 -0.03 -16.53 11.08
C HIS A 207 -0.91 -16.18 9.85
N VAL A 208 -0.46 -15.26 8.99
CA VAL A 208 -1.06 -15.04 7.67
C VAL A 208 -0.21 -15.73 6.62
N ARG A 209 -0.75 -16.78 6.01
CA ARG A 209 -0.07 -17.53 4.95
C ARG A 209 -0.62 -17.15 3.59
N SER A 210 0.24 -16.64 2.73
CA SER A 210 -0.12 -16.25 1.37
C SER A 210 -0.13 -17.46 0.44
N THR A 211 -1.15 -17.57 -0.42
CA THR A 211 -1.16 -18.53 -1.53
C THR A 211 -0.06 -18.18 -2.54
N VAL A 212 0.08 -16.88 -2.84
CA VAL A 212 1.17 -16.37 -3.69
C VAL A 212 1.64 -15.03 -3.14
N ALA A 213 2.96 -14.87 -3.00
CA ALA A 213 3.58 -13.59 -2.73
C ALA A 213 4.24 -13.02 -3.98
N GLY A 214 4.05 -11.71 -4.24
CA GLY A 214 4.64 -10.98 -5.35
C GLY A 214 5.71 -10.00 -4.88
N PHE A 215 6.82 -9.92 -5.63
CA PHE A 215 7.85 -8.91 -5.46
C PHE A 215 7.89 -8.00 -6.68
N THR A 216 7.68 -6.69 -6.48
CA THR A 216 7.69 -5.71 -7.57
C THR A 216 9.10 -5.22 -7.92
N ASN A 217 9.78 -4.59 -6.96
CA ASN A 217 11.12 -4.02 -7.12
C ASN A 217 11.74 -3.63 -5.78
N LEU A 218 13.03 -3.24 -5.82
CA LEU A 218 13.71 -2.57 -4.73
C LEU A 218 14.47 -1.36 -5.27
N SER A 219 14.22 -0.19 -4.70
CA SER A 219 14.93 1.06 -4.97
C SER A 219 15.19 1.83 -3.68
N HIS A 220 15.99 2.91 -3.77
CA HIS A 220 16.40 3.70 -2.62
C HIS A 220 15.20 4.37 -1.93
N ASP A 221 14.80 3.85 -0.78
CA ASP A 221 13.80 4.43 0.12
C ASP A 221 13.95 3.84 1.54
N HIS A 222 13.38 4.47 2.56
CA HIS A 222 13.35 3.96 3.94
C HIS A 222 14.71 3.67 4.58
N PHE A 223 15.77 4.42 4.19
CA PHE A 223 17.10 4.25 4.81
C PHE A 223 17.10 4.60 6.31
N GLU A 224 16.18 5.44 6.75
CA GLU A 224 15.96 5.73 8.17
C GLU A 224 15.58 4.50 9.00
N ASP A 225 14.92 3.52 8.37
CA ASP A 225 14.46 2.29 9.04
C ASP A 225 15.45 1.12 8.90
N PHE A 226 16.14 1.02 7.74
CA PHE A 226 16.90 -0.19 7.37
C PHE A 226 18.41 0.03 7.23
N GLY A 227 18.86 1.27 7.05
CA GLY A 227 20.28 1.65 6.95
C GLY A 227 20.95 1.29 5.62
N THR A 228 20.73 0.09 5.07
CA THR A 228 21.31 -0.37 3.79
C THR A 228 20.26 -1.02 2.88
N MET A 229 20.57 -1.13 1.58
CA MET A 229 19.71 -1.81 0.61
C MET A 229 19.60 -3.31 0.89
N GLU A 230 20.68 -3.93 1.37
CA GLU A 230 20.71 -5.34 1.74
C GLU A 230 19.76 -5.63 2.92
N ASN A 231 19.81 -4.82 3.98
CA ASN A 231 18.88 -4.96 5.11
C ASN A 231 17.43 -4.73 4.68
N TYR A 232 17.20 -3.80 3.74
CA TYR A 232 15.88 -3.54 3.21
C TYR A 232 15.37 -4.71 2.35
N LEU A 233 16.26 -5.36 1.58
CA LEU A 233 15.94 -6.60 0.86
C LEU A 233 15.62 -7.73 1.84
N GLU A 234 16.43 -7.95 2.89
CA GLU A 234 16.20 -8.97 3.92
C GLU A 234 14.84 -8.80 4.60
N ALA A 235 14.47 -7.57 4.96
CA ALA A 235 13.17 -7.29 5.55
C ALA A 235 12.00 -7.70 4.63
N LYS A 236 12.15 -7.54 3.31
CA LYS A 236 11.14 -8.00 2.33
C LYS A 236 11.21 -9.51 2.07
N ALA A 237 12.43 -10.07 2.07
CA ALA A 237 12.66 -11.50 1.87
C ALA A 237 11.96 -12.37 2.93
N ALA A 238 11.70 -11.83 4.12
CA ALA A 238 10.95 -12.52 5.18
C ALA A 238 9.55 -12.98 4.73
N LEU A 239 8.92 -12.31 3.74
CA LEU A 239 7.63 -12.73 3.17
C LEU A 239 7.74 -14.04 2.37
N PHE A 240 8.90 -14.36 1.82
CA PHE A 240 9.12 -15.47 0.86
C PHE A 240 9.68 -16.72 1.53
N THR A 241 9.24 -16.99 2.74
CA THR A 241 9.58 -18.20 3.49
C THR A 241 8.45 -19.24 3.42
N LYS A 242 8.76 -20.52 3.70
CA LYS A 242 7.77 -21.60 3.70
C LYS A 242 6.62 -21.41 4.68
N ASP A 243 6.87 -20.65 5.76
CA ASP A 243 5.87 -20.37 6.78
C ASP A 243 4.91 -19.25 6.36
N MET A 244 5.37 -18.34 5.50
CA MET A 244 4.65 -17.13 5.10
C MET A 244 3.93 -17.26 3.76
N THR A 245 4.45 -18.10 2.83
CA THR A 245 3.86 -18.22 1.49
C THR A 245 4.11 -19.57 0.83
N ASP A 246 3.17 -20.01 0.00
CA ASP A 246 3.28 -21.27 -0.74
C ASP A 246 4.13 -21.12 -2.00
N ARG A 247 4.03 -19.98 -2.70
CA ARG A 247 4.68 -19.70 -3.99
C ARG A 247 5.04 -18.23 -4.11
N ALA A 248 6.04 -17.94 -4.93
CA ALA A 248 6.47 -16.57 -5.23
C ALA A 248 6.37 -16.24 -6.71
N VAL A 249 6.08 -14.96 -7.01
CA VAL A 249 6.29 -14.37 -8.33
C VAL A 249 7.19 -13.15 -8.16
N VAL A 250 8.30 -13.09 -8.89
CA VAL A 250 9.33 -12.07 -8.71
C VAL A 250 9.58 -11.33 -10.02
N CYS A 251 9.43 -10.01 -10.00
CA CYS A 251 9.88 -9.15 -11.08
C CYS A 251 11.40 -9.00 -11.01
N CYS A 252 12.08 -9.39 -12.09
CA CYS A 252 13.53 -9.44 -12.22
C CYS A 252 14.11 -8.28 -13.05
N ASP A 253 13.33 -7.22 -13.29
CA ASP A 253 13.79 -6.04 -14.05
C ASP A 253 14.93 -5.29 -13.34
N THR A 254 15.20 -5.59 -12.08
CA THR A 254 16.33 -5.08 -11.32
C THR A 254 17.20 -6.22 -10.78
N PRO A 255 18.50 -5.98 -10.54
CA PRO A 255 19.40 -6.98 -9.93
C PRO A 255 18.88 -7.53 -8.60
N TRP A 256 18.17 -6.71 -7.82
CA TRP A 256 17.57 -7.12 -6.53
C TRP A 256 16.48 -8.19 -6.67
N GLY A 257 15.69 -8.14 -7.76
CA GLY A 257 14.71 -9.19 -8.05
C GLY A 257 15.39 -10.50 -8.43
N VAL A 258 16.44 -10.43 -9.25
CA VAL A 258 17.25 -11.61 -9.63
C VAL A 258 17.90 -12.25 -8.39
N GLU A 259 18.50 -11.43 -7.52
CA GLU A 259 19.10 -11.88 -6.27
C GLU A 259 18.06 -12.54 -5.37
N LEU A 260 16.93 -11.89 -5.13
CA LEU A 260 15.86 -12.43 -4.30
C LEU A 260 15.36 -13.77 -4.83
N ALA A 261 15.08 -13.87 -6.14
CA ALA A 261 14.61 -15.11 -6.76
C ALA A 261 15.61 -16.27 -6.60
N SER A 262 16.92 -15.99 -6.72
CA SER A 262 17.98 -17.00 -6.61
C SER A 262 18.12 -17.59 -5.20
N ARG A 263 17.66 -16.90 -4.18
CA ARG A 263 17.78 -17.28 -2.75
C ARG A 263 16.56 -18.03 -2.21
N MET A 264 15.46 -18.10 -2.98
CA MET A 264 14.21 -18.69 -2.49
C MET A 264 14.28 -20.21 -2.38
N SER A 265 13.73 -20.72 -1.27
CA SER A 265 13.56 -22.16 -1.02
C SER A 265 12.13 -22.66 -1.31
N ILE A 266 11.25 -21.78 -1.78
CA ILE A 266 9.87 -22.05 -2.19
C ILE A 266 9.77 -22.00 -3.72
N PRO A 267 8.72 -22.58 -4.35
CA PRO A 267 8.49 -22.44 -5.77
C PRO A 267 8.42 -20.97 -6.19
N VAL A 268 9.24 -20.56 -7.16
CA VAL A 268 9.31 -19.19 -7.67
C VAL A 268 9.07 -19.18 -9.18
N VAL A 269 8.31 -18.19 -9.64
CA VAL A 269 8.15 -17.85 -11.05
C VAL A 269 8.71 -16.44 -11.25
N THR A 270 9.57 -16.29 -12.27
CA THR A 270 10.25 -15.03 -12.58
C THR A 270 9.61 -14.33 -13.79
N LEU A 271 9.58 -12.99 -13.73
CA LEU A 271 9.00 -12.09 -14.74
C LEU A 271 10.01 -11.00 -15.08
N ALA A 272 10.16 -10.65 -16.36
CA ALA A 272 10.96 -9.50 -16.80
C ALA A 272 10.36 -8.82 -18.04
N GLY A 273 10.63 -7.52 -18.22
CA GLY A 273 10.25 -6.77 -19.43
C GLY A 273 11.26 -6.96 -20.56
N SER A 274 12.55 -7.09 -20.26
CA SER A 274 13.58 -7.33 -21.26
C SER A 274 13.84 -8.81 -21.50
N MET A 275 13.94 -9.19 -22.76
CA MET A 275 14.37 -10.54 -23.17
C MET A 275 15.82 -10.85 -22.86
N ASP A 276 16.65 -9.83 -22.57
CA ASP A 276 18.04 -9.99 -22.17
C ASP A 276 18.18 -10.44 -20.70
N ILE A 277 17.10 -10.31 -19.92
CA ILE A 277 17.04 -10.78 -18.54
C ILE A 277 16.52 -12.22 -18.53
N SER A 278 17.24 -13.14 -17.89
CA SER A 278 16.82 -14.52 -17.74
C SER A 278 15.61 -14.62 -16.80
N ALA A 279 14.42 -14.76 -17.36
CA ALA A 279 13.17 -14.94 -16.63
C ALA A 279 12.30 -16.02 -17.30
N GLN A 280 11.36 -16.62 -16.56
CA GLN A 280 10.44 -17.62 -17.10
C GLN A 280 9.33 -16.99 -17.93
N TRP A 281 8.91 -15.78 -17.55
CA TRP A 281 7.91 -15.00 -18.28
C TRP A 281 8.48 -13.65 -18.65
N HIS A 282 8.08 -13.17 -19.85
CA HIS A 282 8.42 -11.84 -20.30
C HIS A 282 7.15 -11.07 -20.67
N TYR A 283 7.16 -9.75 -20.45
CA TYR A 283 6.09 -8.86 -20.92
C TYR A 283 6.66 -7.84 -21.91
N GLU A 284 5.83 -7.45 -22.88
CA GLU A 284 6.17 -6.45 -23.88
C GLU A 284 4.96 -5.57 -24.18
N ILE A 285 5.12 -4.25 -24.09
CA ILE A 285 4.07 -3.29 -24.46
C ILE A 285 3.94 -3.27 -25.97
N THR A 286 2.73 -3.56 -26.45
CA THR A 286 2.41 -3.55 -27.88
C THR A 286 1.77 -2.25 -28.33
N GLN A 287 1.06 -1.55 -27.42
CA GLN A 287 0.45 -0.24 -27.66
C GLN A 287 0.29 0.52 -26.35
N ALA A 288 0.50 1.84 -26.40
CA ALA A 288 0.22 2.74 -25.27
C ALA A 288 -0.22 4.11 -25.79
N ASP A 289 -1.23 4.70 -25.12
CA ASP A 289 -1.69 6.07 -25.32
C ASP A 289 -2.05 6.72 -23.97
N HIS A 290 -2.66 7.90 -23.95
CA HIS A 290 -3.07 8.59 -22.72
C HIS A 290 -4.25 7.95 -21.96
N GLU A 291 -4.85 6.89 -22.50
CA GLU A 291 -6.02 6.21 -21.93
C GLU A 291 -5.67 4.81 -21.43
N ARG A 292 -4.77 4.10 -22.13
CA ARG A 292 -4.49 2.69 -21.83
C ARG A 292 -3.15 2.20 -22.35
N SER A 293 -2.71 1.07 -21.79
CA SER A 293 -1.64 0.25 -22.33
C SER A 293 -2.15 -1.15 -22.69
N THR A 294 -1.62 -1.72 -23.78
CA THR A 294 -1.81 -3.11 -24.20
C THR A 294 -0.45 -3.80 -24.23
N TRP A 295 -0.39 -5.02 -23.74
CA TRP A 295 0.87 -5.77 -23.66
C TRP A 295 0.63 -7.27 -23.86
N ASN A 296 1.68 -7.95 -24.29
CA ASN A 296 1.75 -9.40 -24.32
C ASN A 296 2.60 -9.92 -23.17
N MET A 297 2.22 -11.06 -22.63
CA MET A 297 3.05 -11.87 -21.73
C MET A 297 3.37 -13.17 -22.41
N VAL A 298 4.65 -13.56 -22.46
CA VAL A 298 5.13 -14.79 -23.10
C VAL A 298 5.74 -15.70 -22.05
N GLY A 299 5.20 -16.90 -21.94
CA GLY A 299 5.64 -17.92 -20.97
C GLY A 299 6.60 -18.95 -21.55
N PRO A 300 7.18 -19.85 -20.70
CA PRO A 300 8.27 -20.76 -21.06
C PRO A 300 7.89 -21.82 -22.09
N ALA A 301 6.60 -22.16 -22.22
CA ALA A 301 6.11 -23.12 -23.22
C ALA A 301 5.49 -22.44 -24.45
N GLY A 302 5.83 -21.16 -24.69
CA GLY A 302 5.28 -20.38 -25.78
C GLY A 302 3.82 -19.92 -25.57
N GLN A 303 3.34 -19.98 -24.30
CA GLN A 303 2.04 -19.39 -23.97
C GLN A 303 2.10 -17.89 -24.21
N VAL A 304 1.03 -17.34 -24.82
CA VAL A 304 0.87 -15.90 -25.01
C VAL A 304 -0.43 -15.45 -24.37
N LEU A 305 -0.31 -14.48 -23.45
CA LEU A 305 -1.44 -13.81 -22.84
C LEU A 305 -1.40 -12.33 -23.21
N SER A 306 -2.35 -11.88 -24.03
CA SER A 306 -2.51 -10.48 -24.39
C SER A 306 -3.50 -9.81 -23.45
N LEU A 307 -3.11 -8.70 -22.85
CA LEU A 307 -3.89 -7.95 -21.86
C LEU A 307 -3.91 -6.46 -22.21
N SER A 308 -4.93 -5.76 -21.71
CA SER A 308 -5.06 -4.32 -21.82
C SER A 308 -5.66 -3.77 -20.52
N ALA A 309 -5.26 -2.55 -20.14
CA ALA A 309 -5.82 -1.86 -18.97
C ALA A 309 -5.67 -0.34 -19.12
N PRO A 310 -6.51 0.46 -18.43
CA PRO A 310 -6.37 1.92 -18.36
C PRO A 310 -5.25 2.30 -17.38
N ILE A 311 -4.03 1.90 -17.69
CA ILE A 311 -2.81 2.17 -16.94
C ILE A 311 -1.74 2.71 -17.89
N LEU A 312 -0.84 3.55 -17.37
CA LEU A 312 0.18 4.20 -18.16
C LEU A 312 1.58 3.86 -17.65
N GLY A 313 2.48 3.57 -18.59
CA GLY A 313 3.89 3.35 -18.31
C GLY A 313 4.27 1.90 -18.09
N GLU A 314 5.54 1.63 -18.40
CA GLU A 314 6.14 0.29 -18.32
C GLU A 314 6.04 -0.29 -16.90
N HIS A 315 6.32 0.53 -15.88
CA HIS A 315 6.22 0.12 -14.48
C HIS A 315 4.79 -0.32 -14.07
N MET A 316 3.74 0.29 -14.66
CA MET A 316 2.36 -0.12 -14.41
C MET A 316 2.01 -1.40 -15.16
N VAL A 317 2.56 -1.60 -16.35
CA VAL A 317 2.45 -2.86 -17.10
C VAL A 317 3.18 -3.99 -16.38
N ALA A 318 4.38 -3.74 -15.83
CA ALA A 318 5.08 -4.69 -14.98
C ALA A 318 4.23 -5.13 -13.77
N ASN A 319 3.58 -4.17 -13.08
CA ASN A 319 2.67 -4.46 -11.98
C ASN A 319 1.46 -5.31 -12.42
N ALA A 320 0.90 -5.03 -13.60
CA ALA A 320 -0.24 -5.78 -14.15
C ALA A 320 0.17 -7.20 -14.60
N ALA A 321 1.35 -7.34 -15.20
CA ALA A 321 1.91 -8.62 -15.57
C ALA A 321 2.23 -9.47 -14.32
N LEU A 322 2.78 -8.85 -13.27
CA LEU A 322 3.00 -9.50 -11.97
C LEU A 322 1.68 -9.99 -11.37
N ALA A 323 0.63 -9.15 -11.36
CA ALA A 323 -0.70 -9.50 -10.85
C ALA A 323 -1.30 -10.71 -11.62
N ALA A 324 -1.27 -10.67 -12.96
CA ALA A 324 -1.75 -11.77 -13.80
C ALA A 324 -0.99 -13.07 -13.51
N LEU A 325 0.34 -12.99 -13.39
CA LEU A 325 1.18 -14.15 -13.13
C LEU A 325 0.99 -14.72 -11.72
N MET A 326 0.69 -13.88 -10.73
CA MET A 326 0.31 -14.34 -9.39
C MET A 326 -0.99 -15.15 -9.42
N LEU A 327 -1.98 -14.73 -10.20
CA LEU A 327 -3.23 -15.49 -10.39
C LEU A 327 -2.98 -16.82 -11.09
N ILE A 328 -2.21 -16.84 -12.16
CA ILE A 328 -1.81 -18.07 -12.87
C ILE A 328 -1.05 -19.01 -11.92
N SER A 329 -0.11 -18.48 -11.15
CA SER A 329 0.66 -19.26 -10.17
C SER A 329 -0.21 -19.83 -9.04
N SER A 330 -1.37 -19.24 -8.75
CA SER A 330 -2.34 -19.77 -7.79
C SER A 330 -3.22 -20.89 -8.34
N GLY A 331 -3.05 -21.26 -9.62
CA GLY A 331 -3.83 -22.28 -10.30
C GLY A 331 -5.01 -21.74 -11.12
N VAL A 332 -5.06 -20.44 -11.41
CA VAL A 332 -6.00 -19.89 -12.39
C VAL A 332 -5.51 -20.24 -13.80
N GLU A 333 -6.37 -20.87 -14.59
CA GLU A 333 -6.07 -21.19 -15.98
C GLU A 333 -5.93 -19.92 -16.84
N ILE A 334 -4.95 -19.89 -17.74
CA ILE A 334 -4.65 -18.74 -18.61
C ILE A 334 -5.89 -18.35 -19.42
N ASP A 335 -6.61 -19.33 -19.96
CA ASP A 335 -7.81 -19.09 -20.77
C ASP A 335 -8.96 -18.49 -19.95
N THR A 336 -9.09 -18.85 -18.67
CA THR A 336 -10.06 -18.25 -17.74
C THR A 336 -9.73 -16.78 -17.52
N LEU A 337 -8.47 -16.46 -17.27
CA LEU A 337 -8.01 -15.08 -17.09
C LEU A 337 -8.21 -14.28 -18.38
N LYS A 338 -7.83 -14.83 -19.53
CA LYS A 338 -7.97 -14.21 -20.84
C LYS A 338 -9.46 -13.91 -21.17
N ALA A 339 -10.35 -14.85 -20.92
CA ALA A 339 -11.79 -14.69 -21.15
C ALA A 339 -12.37 -13.58 -20.26
N ALA A 340 -11.99 -13.55 -18.97
CA ALA A 340 -12.45 -12.54 -18.01
C ALA A 340 -11.97 -11.12 -18.37
N MET A 341 -10.85 -10.99 -19.11
CA MET A 341 -10.31 -9.71 -19.58
C MET A 341 -10.81 -9.33 -20.99
N GLY A 342 -11.94 -9.89 -21.44
CA GLY A 342 -12.56 -9.55 -22.73
C GLY A 342 -11.72 -9.91 -23.96
N GLY A 343 -10.88 -10.94 -23.86
CA GLY A 343 -10.00 -11.35 -24.96
C GLY A 343 -8.99 -10.30 -25.41
N GLY A 344 -8.72 -9.28 -24.58
CA GLY A 344 -7.79 -8.20 -24.87
C GLY A 344 -8.43 -6.92 -25.45
N THR A 345 -9.72 -6.92 -25.77
CA THR A 345 -10.39 -5.75 -26.38
C THR A 345 -10.95 -4.76 -25.35
N GLU A 346 -11.57 -5.24 -24.28
CA GLU A 346 -12.13 -4.38 -23.22
C GLU A 346 -11.12 -4.09 -22.09
N GLY A 347 -10.26 -5.07 -21.82
CA GLY A 347 -9.21 -4.96 -20.82
C GLY A 347 -9.67 -5.10 -19.37
N VAL A 348 -8.73 -4.94 -18.46
CA VAL A 348 -8.97 -4.98 -17.01
C VAL A 348 -9.68 -3.70 -16.57
N PRO A 349 -10.90 -3.75 -16.02
CA PRO A 349 -11.62 -2.56 -15.58
C PRO A 349 -11.09 -2.10 -14.21
N VAL A 350 -9.88 -1.51 -14.18
CA VAL A 350 -9.24 -1.05 -12.96
C VAL A 350 -9.25 0.47 -12.86
N TYR A 351 -9.52 0.96 -11.65
CA TYR A 351 -9.28 2.35 -11.25
C TYR A 351 -8.37 2.33 -10.03
N ILE A 352 -7.23 3.01 -10.13
CA ILE A 352 -6.22 3.05 -9.07
C ILE A 352 -6.06 4.50 -8.58
N PRO A 353 -6.67 4.85 -7.44
CA PRO A 353 -6.68 6.23 -6.97
C PRO A 353 -5.27 6.78 -6.76
N GLY A 354 -4.99 7.94 -7.37
CA GLY A 354 -3.73 8.66 -7.20
C GLY A 354 -2.49 7.91 -7.68
N ARG A 355 -2.62 7.09 -8.72
CA ARG A 355 -1.50 6.43 -9.40
C ARG A 355 -1.56 6.77 -10.88
N VAL A 356 -0.84 7.83 -11.28
CA VAL A 356 -0.94 8.47 -12.60
C VAL A 356 -2.42 8.67 -12.98
N GLU A 357 -3.20 9.10 -11.99
CA GLU A 357 -4.66 9.28 -12.14
C GLU A 357 -4.94 10.49 -13.02
N LYS A 358 -5.53 10.26 -14.19
CA LYS A 358 -5.97 11.31 -15.10
C LYS A 358 -7.17 12.05 -14.51
N VAL A 359 -7.07 13.36 -14.37
CA VAL A 359 -8.13 14.24 -13.84
C VAL A 359 -8.68 15.22 -14.88
N SER A 360 -8.08 15.30 -16.06
CA SER A 360 -8.55 16.07 -17.20
C SER A 360 -9.43 15.24 -18.13
N GLN A 361 -10.30 15.91 -18.90
CA GLN A 361 -11.13 15.33 -19.95
C GLN A 361 -11.10 16.21 -21.21
N GLY A 362 -11.53 15.63 -22.34
CA GLY A 362 -11.65 16.35 -23.60
C GLY A 362 -10.32 16.69 -24.25
N SER A 363 -10.30 17.74 -25.06
CA SER A 363 -9.17 18.15 -25.91
C SER A 363 -8.19 19.13 -25.26
N GLY A 364 -8.33 19.41 -23.97
CA GLY A 364 -7.43 20.30 -23.21
C GLY A 364 -6.10 19.65 -22.86
N PRO A 365 -5.29 20.32 -22.02
CA PRO A 365 -4.05 19.75 -21.51
C PRO A 365 -4.32 18.49 -20.69
N GLN A 366 -3.37 17.56 -20.69
CA GLN A 366 -3.47 16.35 -19.88
C GLN A 366 -3.01 16.66 -18.45
N VAL A 367 -3.84 16.34 -17.45
CA VAL A 367 -3.51 16.58 -16.04
C VAL A 367 -3.64 15.29 -15.24
N TYR A 368 -2.56 14.93 -14.54
CA TYR A 368 -2.45 13.71 -13.75
C TYR A 368 -2.11 14.02 -12.30
N VAL A 369 -2.58 13.17 -11.38
CA VAL A 369 -2.18 13.18 -9.96
C VAL A 369 -1.55 11.83 -9.63
N ASP A 370 -0.39 11.87 -9.00
CA ASP A 370 0.40 10.69 -8.67
C ASP A 370 0.91 10.70 -7.22
N ALA A 371 1.14 9.53 -6.66
CA ALA A 371 1.68 9.36 -5.31
C ALA A 371 3.21 9.20 -5.28
N ALA A 372 3.90 9.40 -6.38
CA ALA A 372 5.35 9.30 -6.47
C ALA A 372 6.04 10.22 -5.44
N ARG A 373 6.92 9.66 -4.61
CA ARG A 373 7.67 10.34 -3.54
C ARG A 373 9.11 9.83 -3.41
N SER A 374 9.65 9.27 -4.49
CA SER A 374 11.06 8.87 -4.61
C SER A 374 11.60 9.30 -5.97
N ALA A 375 12.92 9.38 -6.12
CA ALA A 375 13.57 9.75 -7.36
C ALA A 375 13.22 8.78 -8.51
N ASP A 376 13.28 7.49 -8.24
CA ASP A 376 12.91 6.40 -9.15
C ASP A 376 11.44 6.51 -9.61
N ALA A 377 10.50 6.78 -8.69
CA ALA A 377 9.11 6.98 -9.05
C ALA A 377 8.89 8.24 -9.90
N TYR A 378 9.62 9.33 -9.64
CA TYR A 378 9.60 10.53 -10.48
C TYR A 378 10.09 10.24 -11.89
N GLU A 379 11.21 9.52 -12.01
CA GLU A 379 11.81 9.13 -13.30
C GLU A 379 10.80 8.33 -14.13
N HIS A 380 10.27 7.25 -13.60
CA HIS A 380 9.28 6.42 -14.30
C HIS A 380 8.02 7.18 -14.72
N THR A 381 7.49 8.03 -13.83
CA THR A 381 6.28 8.83 -14.13
C THR A 381 6.57 9.84 -15.23
N LEU A 382 7.66 10.59 -15.13
CA LEU A 382 8.03 11.63 -16.11
C LEU A 382 8.42 11.06 -17.47
N GLU A 383 9.19 9.98 -17.51
CA GLU A 383 9.52 9.30 -18.77
C GLU A 383 8.28 8.76 -19.48
N THR A 384 7.36 8.17 -18.71
CA THR A 384 6.09 7.69 -19.25
C THR A 384 5.31 8.83 -19.89
N LEU A 385 5.09 9.92 -19.16
CA LEU A 385 4.32 11.06 -19.65
C LEU A 385 5.04 11.81 -20.79
N ARG A 386 6.37 11.88 -20.76
CA ARG A 386 7.16 12.49 -21.84
C ARG A 386 6.96 11.76 -23.18
N ARG A 387 6.93 10.42 -23.18
CA ARG A 387 6.68 9.62 -24.40
C ARG A 387 5.29 9.85 -24.99
N LEU A 388 4.31 10.19 -24.16
CA LEU A 388 2.92 10.42 -24.58
C LEU A 388 2.64 11.89 -24.91
N THR A 389 3.44 12.84 -24.42
CA THR A 389 3.21 14.29 -24.52
C THR A 389 3.90 14.85 -25.76
N SER A 390 3.14 15.53 -26.62
CA SER A 390 3.68 16.21 -27.80
C SER A 390 4.27 17.59 -27.48
N GLY A 391 3.81 18.23 -26.41
CA GLY A 391 4.21 19.55 -25.94
C GLY A 391 5.08 19.50 -24.70
N ALA A 392 4.89 20.48 -23.79
CA ALA A 392 5.62 20.59 -22.55
C ALA A 392 5.09 19.65 -21.45
N VAL A 393 6.00 19.17 -20.59
CA VAL A 393 5.68 18.48 -19.34
C VAL A 393 5.97 19.41 -18.17
N VAL A 394 4.93 19.77 -17.42
CA VAL A 394 5.01 20.59 -16.21
C VAL A 394 4.81 19.69 -14.99
N MET A 395 5.74 19.71 -14.06
CA MET A 395 5.67 18.92 -12.83
C MET A 395 5.41 19.80 -11.63
N VAL A 396 4.35 19.50 -10.86
CA VAL A 396 4.14 20.00 -9.49
C VAL A 396 4.62 18.90 -8.54
N CYS A 397 5.49 19.23 -7.59
CA CYS A 397 6.02 18.23 -6.67
C CYS A 397 6.24 18.76 -5.25
N GLY A 398 5.99 17.87 -4.30
CA GLY A 398 6.29 18.00 -2.89
C GLY A 398 6.67 16.65 -2.30
N THR A 399 7.08 16.62 -1.03
CA THR A 399 7.36 15.37 -0.32
C THR A 399 7.06 15.52 1.17
N SER A 400 6.92 14.37 1.85
CA SER A 400 6.57 14.34 3.28
C SER A 400 7.76 14.70 4.17
N GLY A 401 7.47 15.42 5.26
CA GLY A 401 8.39 15.66 6.37
C GLY A 401 8.56 14.45 7.29
N ASN A 402 9.56 14.53 8.19
CA ASN A 402 9.94 13.45 9.11
C ASN A 402 10.18 12.10 8.37
N ARG A 403 10.82 12.19 7.22
CA ARG A 403 11.27 11.08 6.35
C ARG A 403 12.69 11.36 5.90
N ASP A 404 13.28 10.39 5.21
CA ASP A 404 14.63 10.51 4.64
C ASP A 404 14.77 11.84 3.87
N ALA A 405 15.57 12.76 4.43
CA ALA A 405 15.83 14.06 3.82
C ALA A 405 16.89 13.97 2.69
N THR A 406 17.72 12.93 2.68
CA THR A 406 18.82 12.77 1.72
C THR A 406 18.33 12.56 0.28
N LYS A 407 17.12 12.04 0.12
CA LYS A 407 16.50 11.83 -1.19
C LYS A 407 16.00 13.12 -1.85
N ARG A 408 15.77 14.22 -1.09
CA ARG A 408 15.14 15.45 -1.59
C ARG A 408 15.92 16.12 -2.71
N PRO A 409 17.26 16.35 -2.60
CA PRO A 409 18.03 16.91 -3.70
C PRO A 409 18.04 16.00 -4.94
N ILE A 410 18.08 14.68 -4.73
CA ILE A 410 18.06 13.71 -5.83
C ILE A 410 16.71 13.78 -6.57
N MET A 411 15.59 13.83 -5.84
CA MET A 411 14.24 13.99 -6.40
C MET A 411 14.12 15.30 -7.19
N GLY A 412 14.58 16.43 -6.62
CA GLY A 412 14.56 17.72 -7.28
C GLY A 412 15.37 17.73 -8.58
N LYS A 413 16.55 17.09 -8.58
CA LYS A 413 17.39 16.96 -9.77
C LYS A 413 16.70 16.14 -10.87
N VAL A 414 16.11 14.99 -10.53
CA VAL A 414 15.36 14.15 -11.49
C VAL A 414 14.19 14.93 -12.09
N ALA A 415 13.39 15.61 -11.24
CA ALA A 415 12.29 16.43 -11.69
C ALA A 415 12.74 17.48 -12.72
N ALA A 416 13.79 18.24 -12.43
CA ALA A 416 14.30 19.30 -13.30
C ALA A 416 15.04 18.80 -14.55
N THR A 417 15.50 17.55 -14.55
CA THR A 417 16.13 16.92 -15.71
C THR A 417 15.10 16.46 -16.74
N LEU A 418 13.92 16.00 -16.29
CA LEU A 418 12.93 15.32 -17.14
C LEU A 418 11.69 16.16 -17.44
N ALA A 419 11.37 17.18 -16.62
CA ALA A 419 10.28 18.10 -16.86
C ALA A 419 10.78 19.43 -17.47
N ASP A 420 9.93 20.08 -18.29
CA ASP A 420 10.23 21.39 -18.88
C ASP A 420 10.07 22.52 -17.85
N VAL A 421 9.17 22.35 -16.89
CA VAL A 421 8.93 23.26 -15.78
C VAL A 421 8.70 22.46 -14.50
N VAL A 422 9.35 22.84 -13.41
CA VAL A 422 9.15 22.25 -12.08
C VAL A 422 8.61 23.30 -11.12
N ILE A 423 7.55 22.95 -10.41
CA ILE A 423 6.92 23.76 -9.37
C ILE A 423 7.01 23.00 -8.06
N VAL A 424 7.88 23.47 -7.16
CA VAL A 424 8.06 22.88 -5.82
C VAL A 424 7.05 23.49 -4.87
N THR A 425 6.28 22.64 -4.19
CA THR A 425 5.20 23.04 -3.27
C THR A 425 5.20 22.22 -1.99
N ASP A 426 4.34 22.57 -1.02
CA ASP A 426 4.13 21.76 0.19
C ASP A 426 3.32 20.50 -0.13
N ASP A 427 3.63 19.42 0.64
CA ASP A 427 2.84 18.18 0.67
C ASP A 427 2.40 17.90 2.13
N ASP A 428 2.84 16.82 2.74
CA ASP A 428 2.59 16.49 4.16
C ASP A 428 3.79 16.88 5.02
N PRO A 429 3.88 18.10 5.55
CA PRO A 429 5.07 18.52 6.32
C PRO A 429 5.20 17.78 7.66
N ARG A 430 4.10 17.22 8.18
CA ARG A 430 4.06 16.60 9.50
C ARG A 430 4.56 17.59 10.58
N LYS A 431 5.59 17.23 11.34
CA LYS A 431 6.19 18.08 12.37
C LYS A 431 7.42 18.86 11.90
N GLU A 432 7.81 18.72 10.63
CA GLU A 432 8.95 19.42 10.02
C GLU A 432 8.52 20.78 9.44
N ASP A 433 9.44 21.73 9.39
CA ASP A 433 9.20 23.01 8.71
C ASP A 433 9.07 22.77 7.19
N PRO A 434 7.93 23.11 6.56
CA PRO A 434 7.73 22.89 5.13
C PRO A 434 8.73 23.65 4.25
N ALA A 435 9.26 24.79 4.71
CA ALA A 435 10.27 25.54 3.98
C ALA A 435 11.60 24.75 3.85
N VAL A 436 11.98 23.99 4.88
CA VAL A 436 13.17 23.13 4.85
C VAL A 436 12.98 21.98 3.86
N ILE A 437 11.77 21.42 3.79
CA ILE A 437 11.45 20.36 2.83
C ILE A 437 11.57 20.87 1.40
N ARG A 438 10.95 22.03 1.10
CA ARG A 438 11.03 22.67 -0.22
C ARG A 438 12.47 23.02 -0.58
N ALA A 439 13.23 23.59 0.36
CA ALA A 439 14.63 23.94 0.13
C ALA A 439 15.48 22.74 -0.32
N GLY A 440 15.27 21.56 0.26
CA GLY A 440 15.96 20.32 -0.15
C GLY A 440 15.62 19.88 -1.59
N LEU A 441 14.37 20.01 -2.01
CA LEU A 441 13.96 19.73 -3.40
C LEU A 441 14.54 20.79 -4.36
N LEU A 442 14.49 22.07 -3.97
CA LEU A 442 15.00 23.20 -4.78
C LEU A 442 16.50 23.14 -4.97
N GLU A 443 17.27 22.67 -3.98
CA GLU A 443 18.71 22.48 -4.09
C GLU A 443 19.03 21.58 -5.31
N GLY A 444 18.38 20.44 -5.40
CA GLY A 444 18.55 19.53 -6.53
C GLY A 444 18.03 20.08 -7.84
N ALA A 445 16.83 20.64 -7.83
CA ALA A 445 16.20 21.16 -9.05
C ALA A 445 17.01 22.31 -9.67
N ARG A 446 17.49 23.26 -8.85
CA ARG A 446 18.29 24.41 -9.30
C ARG A 446 19.73 24.06 -9.70
N SER A 447 20.20 22.84 -9.37
CA SER A 447 21.50 22.34 -9.82
C SER A 447 21.53 21.98 -11.32
N VAL A 448 20.36 21.84 -11.94
CA VAL A 448 20.23 21.53 -13.38
C VAL A 448 20.26 22.82 -14.18
N VAL A 449 21.28 22.95 -15.04
CA VAL A 449 21.49 24.16 -15.86
C VAL A 449 20.34 24.36 -16.84
N GLY A 450 19.75 25.55 -16.84
CA GLY A 450 18.66 25.91 -17.76
C GLY A 450 17.27 25.44 -17.30
N ALA A 451 17.14 24.74 -16.18
CA ALA A 451 15.84 24.31 -15.65
C ALA A 451 14.97 25.49 -15.24
N LYS A 452 13.69 25.44 -15.60
CA LYS A 452 12.66 26.40 -15.16
C LYS A 452 12.06 25.90 -13.85
N VAL A 453 12.44 26.51 -12.73
CA VAL A 453 12.04 26.08 -11.39
C VAL A 453 11.33 27.19 -10.66
N HIS A 454 10.12 26.91 -10.18
CA HIS A 454 9.31 27.80 -9.37
C HIS A 454 9.14 27.24 -7.95
N GLU A 455 8.99 28.12 -6.96
CA GLU A 455 8.62 27.77 -5.60
C GLU A 455 7.27 28.44 -5.29
N ILE A 456 6.25 27.62 -5.01
CA ILE A 456 4.93 28.09 -4.61
C ILE A 456 4.50 27.23 -3.43
N ALA A 457 4.50 27.80 -2.21
CA ALA A 457 4.27 27.07 -0.99
C ALA A 457 2.85 26.46 -0.90
N ASP A 458 1.82 27.23 -1.26
CA ASP A 458 0.45 26.73 -1.27
C ASP A 458 0.21 25.78 -2.45
N PRO A 459 -0.14 24.52 -2.19
CA PRO A 459 -0.30 23.54 -3.26
C PRO A 459 -1.53 23.80 -4.15
N SER A 460 -2.54 24.52 -3.67
CA SER A 460 -3.69 24.90 -4.50
C SER A 460 -3.34 26.02 -5.46
N GLU A 461 -2.46 26.94 -5.06
CA GLU A 461 -1.89 27.97 -5.94
C GLU A 461 -0.92 27.35 -6.94
N ALA A 462 -0.09 26.38 -6.49
CA ALA A 462 0.87 25.68 -7.33
C ALA A 462 0.21 24.96 -8.52
N ILE A 463 -0.89 24.23 -8.27
CA ILE A 463 -1.59 23.55 -9.38
C ILE A 463 -2.34 24.52 -10.30
N ARG A 464 -2.92 25.63 -9.78
CA ARG A 464 -3.51 26.68 -10.62
C ARG A 464 -2.46 27.32 -11.53
N PHE A 465 -1.29 27.62 -10.96
CA PHE A 465 -0.18 28.16 -11.75
C PHE A 465 0.28 27.16 -12.81
N ALA A 466 0.44 25.86 -12.47
CA ALA A 466 0.81 24.84 -13.44
C ALA A 466 -0.18 24.76 -14.62
N VAL A 467 -1.50 24.77 -14.31
CA VAL A 467 -2.55 24.72 -15.34
C VAL A 467 -2.57 25.99 -16.20
N SER A 468 -2.18 27.15 -15.65
CA SER A 468 -2.09 28.39 -16.42
C SER A 468 -0.92 28.48 -17.40
N LEU A 469 0.04 27.55 -17.32
CA LEU A 469 1.23 27.47 -18.18
C LEU A 469 1.05 26.59 -19.41
N VAL A 470 -0.07 25.85 -19.51
CA VAL A 470 -0.22 24.74 -20.48
C VAL A 470 -1.39 24.95 -21.44
N ASP A 471 -1.19 24.44 -22.65
CA ASP A 471 -2.13 24.41 -23.76
C ASP A 471 -2.46 22.95 -24.15
N PRO A 472 -3.42 22.70 -25.07
CA PRO A 472 -3.67 21.38 -25.62
C PRO A 472 -2.41 20.76 -26.23
N GLY A 473 -2.10 19.53 -25.86
CA GLY A 473 -0.86 18.83 -26.21
C GLY A 473 0.21 18.83 -25.12
N ASP A 474 0.05 19.68 -24.11
CA ASP A 474 0.90 19.69 -22.91
C ASP A 474 0.37 18.77 -21.82
N THR A 475 1.24 18.45 -20.87
CA THR A 475 0.90 17.61 -19.72
C THR A 475 1.34 18.26 -18.40
N VAL A 476 0.45 18.25 -17.40
CA VAL A 476 0.76 18.56 -16.01
C VAL A 476 0.72 17.27 -15.21
N VAL A 477 1.74 17.02 -14.39
CA VAL A 477 1.72 15.95 -13.40
C VAL A 477 1.97 16.50 -12.00
N TRP A 478 1.09 16.14 -11.07
CA TRP A 478 1.26 16.49 -9.66
C TRP A 478 1.66 15.26 -8.86
N CYS A 479 2.96 15.16 -8.51
CA CYS A 479 3.54 14.08 -7.74
C CYS A 479 3.60 14.39 -6.25
N GLY A 480 3.27 13.42 -5.44
CA GLY A 480 3.28 13.45 -3.97
C GLY A 480 1.94 13.06 -3.35
N PRO A 481 0.86 13.84 -3.50
CA PRO A 481 -0.35 13.66 -2.72
C PRO A 481 -1.14 12.37 -3.04
N GLY A 482 -1.07 11.86 -4.26
CA GLY A 482 -1.78 10.65 -4.67
C GLY A 482 -3.27 10.68 -4.32
N SER A 483 -3.75 9.63 -3.66
CA SER A 483 -5.16 9.46 -3.28
C SER A 483 -5.55 10.10 -1.94
N GLN A 484 -4.62 10.73 -1.22
CA GLN A 484 -4.89 11.28 0.10
C GLN A 484 -6.01 12.33 0.08
N SER A 485 -6.83 12.33 1.13
CA SER A 485 -7.93 13.27 1.34
C SER A 485 -7.65 14.26 2.48
N TYR A 486 -6.44 14.31 2.98
CA TYR A 486 -5.97 15.23 4.01
C TYR A 486 -4.47 15.52 3.83
N ARG A 487 -3.99 16.56 4.51
CA ARG A 487 -2.56 16.82 4.74
C ARG A 487 -2.27 16.72 6.24
N ASP A 488 -1.17 16.09 6.60
CA ASP A 488 -0.69 16.04 7.98
C ASP A 488 0.15 17.29 8.28
N ILE A 489 -0.43 18.21 9.05
CA ILE A 489 0.22 19.46 9.45
C ILE A 489 0.32 19.46 10.98
N GLN A 490 1.55 19.35 11.52
CA GLN A 490 1.84 19.30 12.95
C GLN A 490 1.09 18.18 13.70
N GLY A 491 0.83 17.05 13.01
CA GLY A 491 0.06 15.92 13.55
C GLY A 491 -1.46 16.09 13.46
N VAL A 492 -1.94 17.15 12.82
CA VAL A 492 -3.36 17.40 12.58
C VAL A 492 -3.68 17.05 11.12
N HIS A 493 -4.67 16.20 10.90
CA HIS A 493 -5.15 15.85 9.57
C HIS A 493 -6.10 16.94 9.06
N VAL A 494 -5.59 17.83 8.24
CA VAL A 494 -6.36 18.92 7.60
C VAL A 494 -6.97 18.40 6.31
N PRO A 495 -8.29 18.43 6.11
CA PRO A 495 -8.95 17.96 4.89
C PRO A 495 -8.38 18.63 3.64
N TYR A 496 -7.95 17.84 2.68
CA TYR A 496 -7.35 18.31 1.43
C TYR A 496 -7.38 17.20 0.38
N SER A 497 -7.71 17.52 -0.86
CA SER A 497 -7.68 16.59 -1.98
C SER A 497 -7.02 17.21 -3.20
N ALA A 498 -5.81 16.78 -3.53
CA ALA A 498 -5.09 17.25 -4.71
C ALA A 498 -5.88 17.01 -6.01
N ARG A 499 -6.59 15.88 -6.10
CA ARG A 499 -7.47 15.57 -7.24
C ARG A 499 -8.59 16.59 -7.39
N ALA A 500 -9.24 16.96 -6.28
CA ALA A 500 -10.28 17.98 -6.30
C ALA A 500 -9.72 19.36 -6.65
N GLN A 501 -8.54 19.73 -6.14
CA GLN A 501 -7.86 20.98 -6.47
C GLN A 501 -7.46 21.03 -7.96
N ALA A 502 -6.91 19.96 -8.51
CA ALA A 502 -6.54 19.87 -9.91
C ALA A 502 -7.76 20.01 -10.85
N ARG A 503 -8.88 19.33 -10.48
CA ARG A 503 -10.16 19.48 -11.20
C ARG A 503 -10.71 20.91 -11.11
N SER A 504 -10.56 21.58 -9.96
CA SER A 504 -10.95 22.99 -9.82
C SER A 504 -10.08 23.89 -10.68
N ALA A 505 -8.76 23.73 -10.66
CA ALA A 505 -7.83 24.49 -11.48
C ALA A 505 -8.14 24.38 -12.99
N LEU A 506 -8.47 23.18 -13.45
CA LEU A 506 -8.90 22.97 -14.85
C LEU A 506 -10.18 23.74 -15.17
N ARG A 507 -11.22 23.64 -14.33
CA ARG A 507 -12.47 24.39 -14.54
C ARG A 507 -12.26 25.89 -14.53
N ASP A 508 -11.46 26.41 -13.58
CA ASP A 508 -11.16 27.84 -13.47
C ASP A 508 -10.41 28.36 -14.72
N ALA A 509 -9.63 27.50 -15.37
CA ALA A 509 -8.95 27.80 -16.65
C ALA A 509 -9.83 27.53 -17.91
N GLY A 510 -11.08 27.10 -17.73
CA GLY A 510 -12.00 26.81 -18.83
C GLY A 510 -11.85 25.41 -19.46
N TRP A 511 -11.10 24.50 -18.83
CA TRP A 511 -10.91 23.13 -19.29
C TRP A 511 -11.90 22.15 -18.65
N THR A 512 -12.15 21.02 -19.33
CA THR A 512 -12.99 19.95 -18.80
C THR A 512 -12.21 19.06 -17.82
N ALA A 513 -12.86 18.69 -16.71
CA ALA A 513 -12.31 17.81 -15.69
C ALA A 513 -13.23 16.61 -15.41
N SER A 514 -12.63 15.44 -15.02
CA SER A 514 -13.36 14.20 -14.69
C SER A 514 -14.02 14.24 -13.31
#